data_008a2989da6fd9248c29a7e837d26d3c
#
_entry.id   008a2989da6fd9248c29a7e837d26d3c
#
_cell.length_a   1.000
_cell.length_b   1.000
_cell.length_c   1.000
_cell.angle_alpha   90.00
_cell.angle_beta   90.00
_cell.angle_gamma   90.00
#
_symmetry.space_group_name_H-M   'P 1'
#
loop_
_entity.id
_entity.type
_entity.pdbx_description
1 polymer ?
#
loop_
_entity_poly.entity_id
_entity_poly.type
_entity_poly.pdbx_seq_one_letter_code
_entity_poly.pdbx_strand_id
1 'polypeptide(L)'
;MKSLAHVFKAMLLAGVSTSVAQVAYAQKSSVDTERENIIIFSRQGDTQLNQAIPKLETLFKRTHDVKVRDDLMTLYLRTNQSAKALSLCESCAPAQFSQNELENLGKAARNEKQYDRAVAFYSQLQKQYPDNPNGWLGGALAFTETKNYNAAKNALSVYKKRFGQDNAYLDAESYLLDFTEPDMAKLGRWQRQLEQNPKNITLMRELYRLASKYNLLPLQEKLQKAYPDQFNQKDMMWFEHGKTITSSKNATTPTQQEKSFEELTALLAKINPEHPLYQQALQDRFVMGVRLNKFDEIEDNFSTLQAQS
;
A
#
# COMPACT_ATOMS: atom_id res chain seq x y z
N MET A 1 -13.79 80.29 -15.53
CA MET A 1 -12.61 79.60 -16.10
C MET A 1 -11.86 78.70 -15.08
N LYS A 2 -12.54 78.15 -14.05
CA LYS A 2 -11.93 77.25 -13.03
C LYS A 2 -12.42 75.81 -13.09
N SER A 3 -13.32 75.48 -14.03
CA SER A 3 -13.97 74.14 -14.09
C SER A 3 -13.28 73.16 -15.09
N LEU A 4 -12.56 73.63 -16.12
CA LEU A 4 -11.96 72.72 -17.09
C LEU A 4 -10.63 72.06 -16.64
N ALA A 5 -9.88 72.68 -15.75
CA ALA A 5 -8.60 72.14 -15.28
C ALA A 5 -8.77 70.89 -14.36
N HIS A 6 -9.91 70.77 -13.66
CA HIS A 6 -10.18 69.63 -12.77
C HIS A 6 -10.68 68.39 -13.53
N VAL A 7 -11.34 68.55 -14.66
CA VAL A 7 -11.80 67.43 -15.47
C VAL A 7 -10.65 66.77 -16.23
N PHE A 8 -9.65 67.54 -16.67
CA PHE A 8 -8.45 66.96 -17.31
C PHE A 8 -7.53 66.20 -16.37
N LYS A 9 -7.45 66.62 -15.08
CA LYS A 9 -6.65 65.90 -14.08
C LYS A 9 -7.29 64.58 -13.67
N ALA A 10 -8.61 64.52 -13.64
CA ALA A 10 -9.35 63.28 -13.31
C ALA A 10 -9.26 62.25 -14.46
N MET A 11 -9.28 62.65 -15.73
CA MET A 11 -9.13 61.74 -16.85
C MET A 11 -7.71 61.16 -17.02
N LEU A 12 -6.66 61.87 -16.68
CA LEU A 12 -5.28 61.35 -16.72
C LEU A 12 -5.01 60.33 -15.62
N LEU A 13 -5.64 60.44 -14.47
CA LEU A 13 -5.52 59.47 -13.38
C LEU A 13 -6.34 58.20 -13.62
N ALA A 14 -7.47 58.29 -14.30
CA ALA A 14 -8.26 57.12 -14.67
C ALA A 14 -7.63 56.30 -15.82
N GLY A 15 -6.92 56.95 -16.77
CA GLY A 15 -6.25 56.27 -17.87
C GLY A 15 -5.05 55.43 -17.47
N VAL A 16 -4.29 55.84 -16.44
CA VAL A 16 -3.11 55.10 -15.96
C VAL A 16 -3.49 53.88 -15.14
N SER A 17 -4.55 53.97 -14.31
CA SER A 17 -5.01 52.82 -13.50
C SER A 17 -5.65 51.71 -14.32
N THR A 18 -6.32 52.02 -15.44
CA THR A 18 -6.90 51.01 -16.34
C THR A 18 -5.85 50.24 -17.15
N SER A 19 -4.75 50.93 -17.55
CA SER A 19 -3.69 50.26 -18.33
C SER A 19 -2.86 49.27 -17.47
N VAL A 20 -2.59 49.59 -16.23
CA VAL A 20 -1.84 48.69 -15.32
C VAL A 20 -2.68 47.46 -14.96
N ALA A 21 -3.97 47.64 -14.71
CA ALA A 21 -4.88 46.54 -14.42
C ALA A 21 -5.07 45.61 -15.63
N GLN A 22 -5.15 46.17 -16.84
CA GLN A 22 -5.27 45.39 -18.09
C GLN A 22 -3.97 44.61 -18.40
N VAL A 23 -2.80 45.19 -18.20
CA VAL A 23 -1.53 44.49 -18.41
C VAL A 23 -1.36 43.36 -17.40
N ALA A 24 -1.70 43.55 -16.12
CA ALA A 24 -1.65 42.50 -15.10
C ALA A 24 -2.65 41.36 -15.40
N TYR A 25 -3.82 41.68 -15.89
CA TYR A 25 -4.84 40.69 -16.28
C TYR A 25 -4.44 39.90 -17.54
N ALA A 26 -3.86 40.56 -18.55
CA ALA A 26 -3.35 39.92 -19.75
C ALA A 26 -2.15 39.00 -19.47
N GLN A 27 -1.25 39.39 -18.57
CA GLN A 27 -0.09 38.59 -18.20
C GLN A 27 -0.52 37.35 -17.42
N LYS A 28 -1.49 37.44 -16.50
CA LYS A 28 -2.06 36.31 -15.79
C LYS A 28 -2.80 35.34 -16.73
N SER A 29 -3.51 35.85 -17.71
CA SER A 29 -4.19 35.06 -18.74
C SER A 29 -3.22 34.30 -19.64
N SER A 30 -2.02 34.83 -19.94
CA SER A 30 -1.01 34.13 -20.76
C SER A 30 -0.41 32.92 -20.07
N VAL A 31 -0.12 32.98 -18.76
CA VAL A 31 0.37 31.84 -17.97
C VAL A 31 -0.71 30.77 -17.84
N ASP A 32 -1.94 31.16 -17.55
CA ASP A 32 -3.07 30.22 -17.47
C ASP A 32 -3.29 29.52 -18.82
N THR A 33 -3.22 30.25 -19.95
CA THR A 33 -3.37 29.67 -21.28
C THR A 33 -2.25 28.68 -21.60
N GLU A 34 -1.00 29.02 -21.32
CA GLU A 34 0.15 28.12 -21.51
C GLU A 34 0.01 26.86 -20.68
N ARG A 35 -0.35 27.01 -19.40
CA ARG A 35 -0.61 25.90 -18.47
C ARG A 35 -1.70 24.98 -18.99
N GLU A 36 -2.86 25.53 -19.39
CA GLU A 36 -3.98 24.75 -19.89
C GLU A 36 -3.63 23.98 -21.17
N ASN A 37 -2.89 24.59 -22.09
CA ASN A 37 -2.43 23.92 -23.30
C ASN A 37 -1.51 22.74 -22.98
N ILE A 38 -0.61 22.87 -22.00
CA ILE A 38 0.24 21.77 -21.55
C ILE A 38 -0.59 20.64 -20.92
N ILE A 39 -1.61 20.99 -20.13
CA ILE A 39 -2.50 19.99 -19.51
C ILE A 39 -3.35 19.27 -20.56
N ILE A 40 -3.91 19.97 -21.54
CA ILE A 40 -4.64 19.36 -22.66
C ILE A 40 -3.73 18.41 -23.44
N PHE A 41 -2.50 18.83 -23.73
CA PHE A 41 -1.50 18.00 -24.38
C PHE A 41 -1.20 16.73 -23.57
N SER A 42 -1.06 16.82 -22.25
CA SER A 42 -0.78 15.69 -21.36
C SER A 42 -1.85 14.58 -21.35
N ARG A 43 -3.07 14.90 -21.81
CA ARG A 43 -4.21 13.96 -21.86
C ARG A 43 -4.28 13.14 -23.15
N GLN A 44 -3.43 13.44 -24.12
CA GLN A 44 -3.46 12.78 -25.44
C GLN A 44 -2.82 11.39 -25.44
N GLY A 45 -2.07 11.02 -24.41
CA GLY A 45 -1.44 9.69 -24.25
C GLY A 45 -0.23 9.73 -23.33
N ASP A 46 0.34 8.54 -23.06
CA ASP A 46 1.46 8.40 -22.13
C ASP A 46 2.73 9.15 -22.58
N THR A 47 3.00 9.15 -23.88
CA THR A 47 4.14 9.89 -24.43
C THR A 47 3.97 11.39 -24.17
N GLN A 48 2.79 11.93 -24.46
CA GLN A 48 2.46 13.34 -24.26
C GLN A 48 2.44 13.70 -22.77
N LEU A 49 1.96 12.81 -21.91
CA LEU A 49 2.01 12.97 -20.46
C LEU A 49 3.46 13.15 -19.97
N ASN A 50 4.36 12.28 -20.41
CA ASN A 50 5.78 12.37 -20.05
C ASN A 50 6.47 13.63 -20.61
N GLN A 51 6.05 14.09 -21.80
CA GLN A 51 6.58 15.32 -22.40
C GLN A 51 5.99 16.60 -21.78
N ALA A 52 4.82 16.52 -21.17
CA ALA A 52 4.18 17.67 -20.51
C ALA A 52 4.91 18.07 -19.22
N ILE A 53 5.48 17.11 -18.50
CA ILE A 53 6.17 17.35 -17.22
C ILE A 53 7.30 18.38 -17.35
N PRO A 54 8.32 18.21 -18.23
CA PRO A 54 9.39 19.20 -18.36
C PRO A 54 8.89 20.57 -18.82
N LYS A 55 7.78 20.63 -19.57
CA LYS A 55 7.15 21.91 -19.96
C LYS A 55 6.55 22.61 -18.74
N LEU A 56 5.85 21.89 -17.87
CA LEU A 56 5.33 22.46 -16.62
C LEU A 56 6.45 22.81 -15.63
N GLU A 57 7.50 22.00 -15.53
CA GLU A 57 8.70 22.31 -14.71
C GLU A 57 9.32 23.65 -15.14
N THR A 58 9.48 23.85 -16.45
CA THR A 58 10.00 25.10 -17.02
C THR A 58 9.07 26.28 -16.72
N LEU A 59 7.77 26.10 -16.91
CA LEU A 59 6.76 27.12 -16.63
C LEU A 59 6.75 27.47 -15.14
N PHE A 60 6.75 26.50 -14.26
CA PHE A 60 6.81 26.71 -12.81
C PHE A 60 8.07 27.42 -12.36
N LYS A 61 9.24 27.00 -12.87
CA LYS A 61 10.54 27.65 -12.57
C LYS A 61 10.55 29.14 -12.96
N ARG A 62 9.87 29.50 -14.06
CA ARG A 62 9.79 30.86 -14.56
C ARG A 62 8.79 31.72 -13.78
N THR A 63 7.64 31.15 -13.41
CA THR A 63 6.49 31.92 -12.92
C THR A 63 6.22 31.77 -11.42
N HIS A 64 6.65 30.64 -10.81
CA HIS A 64 6.30 30.24 -9.45
C HIS A 64 4.79 30.26 -9.19
N ASP A 65 4.00 30.07 -10.24
CA ASP A 65 2.54 30.07 -10.18
C ASP A 65 2.02 28.85 -9.44
N VAL A 66 1.13 29.07 -8.46
CA VAL A 66 0.60 28.01 -7.60
C VAL A 66 -0.30 27.00 -8.33
N LYS A 67 -0.98 27.41 -9.39
CA LYS A 67 -1.79 26.52 -10.21
C LYS A 67 -0.91 25.61 -11.08
N VAL A 68 0.22 26.14 -11.58
CA VAL A 68 1.23 25.35 -12.30
C VAL A 68 1.85 24.32 -11.35
N ARG A 69 2.14 24.68 -10.10
CA ARG A 69 2.65 23.76 -9.08
C ARG A 69 1.66 22.65 -8.79
N ASP A 70 0.39 22.96 -8.63
CA ASP A 70 -0.69 22.01 -8.38
C ASP A 70 -0.80 20.98 -9.53
N ASP A 71 -0.84 21.46 -10.79
CA ASP A 71 -0.84 20.60 -11.96
C ASP A 71 0.42 19.72 -12.05
N LEU A 72 1.59 20.29 -11.75
CA LEU A 72 2.86 19.56 -11.75
C LEU A 72 2.87 18.42 -10.71
N MET A 73 2.38 18.67 -9.50
CA MET A 73 2.21 17.63 -8.48
C MET A 73 1.31 16.50 -8.99
N THR A 74 0.20 16.86 -9.63
CA THR A 74 -0.74 15.88 -10.19
C THR A 74 -0.08 15.01 -11.27
N LEU A 75 0.68 15.62 -12.21
CA LEU A 75 1.39 14.85 -13.24
C LEU A 75 2.51 13.98 -12.67
N TYR A 76 3.23 14.43 -11.66
CA TYR A 76 4.23 13.60 -10.98
C TYR A 76 3.62 12.35 -10.37
N LEU A 77 2.46 12.46 -9.69
CA LEU A 77 1.79 11.28 -9.13
C LEU A 77 1.27 10.33 -10.21
N ARG A 78 0.72 10.86 -11.30
CA ARG A 78 0.25 10.05 -12.45
C ARG A 78 1.38 9.26 -13.12
N THR A 79 2.62 9.71 -12.99
CA THR A 79 3.82 9.08 -13.56
C THR A 79 4.71 8.41 -12.51
N ASN A 80 4.16 8.11 -11.31
CA ASN A 80 4.85 7.46 -10.20
C ASN A 80 6.12 8.20 -9.73
N GLN A 81 6.16 9.53 -9.86
CA GLN A 81 7.26 10.38 -9.41
C GLN A 81 6.95 11.06 -8.06
N SER A 82 6.52 10.27 -7.06
CA SER A 82 6.12 10.76 -5.73
C SER A 82 7.20 11.58 -5.04
N ALA A 83 8.46 11.17 -5.13
CA ALA A 83 9.58 11.91 -4.57
C ALA A 83 9.71 13.34 -5.14
N LYS A 84 9.48 13.51 -6.45
CA LYS A 84 9.47 14.85 -7.08
C LYS A 84 8.29 15.70 -6.63
N ALA A 85 7.10 15.10 -6.45
CA ALA A 85 5.96 15.80 -5.88
C ALA A 85 6.27 16.34 -4.49
N LEU A 86 6.91 15.54 -3.63
CA LEU A 86 7.32 15.96 -2.29
C LEU A 86 8.40 17.02 -2.30
N SER A 87 9.30 17.03 -3.28
CA SER A 87 10.36 18.04 -3.40
C SER A 87 9.83 19.45 -3.66
N LEU A 88 8.60 19.56 -4.19
CA LEU A 88 7.93 20.87 -4.32
C LEU A 88 7.53 21.46 -2.95
N CYS A 89 7.68 20.68 -1.87
CA CYS A 89 7.36 21.05 -0.50
C CYS A 89 8.47 20.66 0.50
N GLU A 90 9.74 20.94 0.24
CA GLU A 90 10.82 20.54 1.15
C GLU A 90 10.80 21.27 2.49
N SER A 91 10.39 22.55 2.50
CA SER A 91 10.35 23.40 3.71
C SER A 91 9.08 24.22 3.86
N CYS A 92 7.98 23.78 3.31
CA CYS A 92 6.73 24.53 3.28
C CYS A 92 5.78 24.13 4.44
N ALA A 93 5.05 25.11 4.95
CA ALA A 93 3.97 24.82 5.90
C ALA A 93 2.76 24.23 5.15
N PRO A 94 2.18 23.10 5.61
CA PRO A 94 1.02 22.49 4.95
C PRO A 94 -0.17 23.43 4.74
N ALA A 95 -0.34 24.43 5.59
CA ALA A 95 -1.42 25.42 5.48
C ALA A 95 -1.37 26.29 4.20
N GLN A 96 -0.26 26.29 3.46
CA GLN A 96 -0.08 27.10 2.25
C GLN A 96 -0.59 26.40 0.97
N PHE A 97 -1.01 25.15 1.08
CA PHE A 97 -1.40 24.34 -0.08
C PHE A 97 -2.90 24.32 -0.31
N SER A 98 -3.26 24.17 -1.58
CA SER A 98 -4.65 23.91 -1.99
C SER A 98 -5.13 22.54 -1.52
N GLN A 99 -6.44 22.32 -1.60
CA GLN A 99 -7.05 21.03 -1.32
C GLN A 99 -6.41 19.90 -2.15
N ASN A 100 -6.24 20.11 -3.46
CA ASN A 100 -5.66 19.11 -4.35
C ASN A 100 -4.17 18.86 -4.06
N GLU A 101 -3.41 19.92 -3.77
CA GLU A 101 -2.00 19.79 -3.39
C GLU A 101 -1.83 18.99 -2.09
N LEU A 102 -2.63 19.26 -1.05
CA LEU A 102 -2.59 18.52 0.22
C LEU A 102 -2.91 17.04 0.01
N GLU A 103 -3.91 16.74 -0.81
CA GLU A 103 -4.25 15.36 -1.15
C GLU A 103 -3.11 14.66 -1.89
N ASN A 104 -2.53 15.32 -2.89
CA ASN A 104 -1.42 14.78 -3.67
C ASN A 104 -0.16 14.60 -2.82
N LEU A 105 0.18 15.55 -1.96
CA LEU A 105 1.31 15.45 -1.04
C LEU A 105 1.11 14.33 0.00
N GLY A 106 -0.10 14.16 0.51
CA GLY A 106 -0.44 13.05 1.40
C GLY A 106 -0.23 11.69 0.73
N LYS A 107 -0.72 11.53 -0.51
CA LYS A 107 -0.50 10.32 -1.32
C LYS A 107 0.98 10.10 -1.61
N ALA A 108 1.70 11.14 -2.04
CA ALA A 108 3.13 11.06 -2.32
C ALA A 108 3.93 10.64 -1.10
N ALA A 109 3.64 11.22 0.07
CA ALA A 109 4.31 10.89 1.32
C ALA A 109 4.07 9.43 1.73
N ARG A 110 2.85 8.90 1.55
CA ARG A 110 2.59 7.48 1.79
C ARG A 110 3.35 6.57 0.82
N ASN A 111 3.38 6.90 -0.47
CA ASN A 111 4.13 6.15 -1.49
C ASN A 111 5.62 6.07 -1.17
N GLU A 112 6.20 7.17 -0.68
CA GLU A 112 7.60 7.25 -0.24
C GLU A 112 7.84 6.78 1.20
N LYS A 113 6.81 6.18 1.84
CA LYS A 113 6.84 5.68 3.23
C LYS A 113 7.21 6.75 4.28
N GLN A 114 6.99 8.02 3.94
CA GLN A 114 7.16 9.16 4.86
C GLN A 114 5.84 9.40 5.62
N TYR A 115 5.44 8.43 6.43
CA TYR A 115 4.10 8.36 7.02
C TYR A 115 3.78 9.54 7.96
N ASP A 116 4.75 10.03 8.72
CA ASP A 116 4.55 11.21 9.57
C ASP A 116 4.22 12.46 8.76
N ARG A 117 4.89 12.64 7.60
CA ARG A 117 4.55 13.72 6.67
C ARG A 117 3.16 13.52 6.07
N ALA A 118 2.80 12.30 5.71
CA ALA A 118 1.46 11.98 5.22
C ALA A 118 0.39 12.36 6.26
N VAL A 119 0.60 12.01 7.53
CA VAL A 119 -0.28 12.42 8.64
C VAL A 119 -0.41 13.94 8.70
N ALA A 120 0.69 14.69 8.58
CA ALA A 120 0.65 16.15 8.62
C ALA A 120 -0.18 16.74 7.46
N PHE A 121 0.00 16.25 6.23
CA PHE A 121 -0.77 16.71 5.07
C PHE A 121 -2.25 16.37 5.18
N TYR A 122 -2.60 15.14 5.54
CA TYR A 122 -4.00 14.75 5.69
C TYR A 122 -4.69 15.42 6.88
N SER A 123 -3.99 15.64 7.99
CA SER A 123 -4.53 16.38 9.12
C SER A 123 -4.83 17.84 8.75
N GLN A 124 -3.95 18.46 7.95
CA GLN A 124 -4.20 19.81 7.43
C GLN A 124 -5.37 19.82 6.44
N LEU A 125 -5.49 18.80 5.58
CA LEU A 125 -6.60 18.64 4.66
C LEU A 125 -7.93 18.51 5.41
N GLN A 126 -8.00 17.68 6.47
CA GLN A 126 -9.18 17.54 7.33
C GLN A 126 -9.56 18.85 8.01
N LYS A 127 -8.56 19.64 8.44
CA LYS A 127 -8.80 20.91 9.12
C LYS A 127 -9.33 21.99 8.19
N GLN A 128 -8.74 22.16 7.01
CA GLN A 128 -9.09 23.22 6.07
C GLN A 128 -10.29 22.85 5.17
N TYR A 129 -10.41 21.56 4.83
CA TYR A 129 -11.38 21.06 3.87
C TYR A 129 -12.10 19.82 4.43
N PRO A 130 -12.87 19.98 5.52
CA PRO A 130 -13.49 18.84 6.23
C PRO A 130 -14.51 18.06 5.38
N ASP A 131 -14.99 18.65 4.29
CA ASP A 131 -15.92 18.01 3.35
C ASP A 131 -15.18 17.24 2.22
N ASN A 132 -13.84 17.20 2.25
CA ASN A 132 -13.07 16.35 1.35
C ASN A 132 -12.98 14.93 1.91
N PRO A 133 -13.61 13.90 1.26
CA PRO A 133 -13.59 12.53 1.74
C PRO A 133 -12.18 11.93 1.78
N ASN A 134 -11.30 12.31 0.83
CA ASN A 134 -9.94 11.80 0.74
C ASN A 134 -9.06 12.22 1.92
N GLY A 135 -9.35 13.36 2.54
CA GLY A 135 -8.69 13.80 3.77
C GLY A 135 -8.90 12.80 4.91
N TRP A 136 -10.11 12.29 5.05
CA TRP A 136 -10.46 11.33 6.10
C TRP A 136 -9.98 9.91 5.78
N LEU A 137 -10.17 9.44 4.54
CA LEU A 137 -9.68 8.12 4.12
C LEU A 137 -8.16 8.05 4.12
N GLY A 138 -7.50 9.00 3.45
CA GLY A 138 -6.05 9.05 3.41
C GLY A 138 -5.43 9.24 4.80
N GLY A 139 -6.08 10.06 5.64
CA GLY A 139 -5.70 10.23 7.04
C GLY A 139 -5.80 8.92 7.83
N ALA A 140 -6.90 8.18 7.69
CA ALA A 140 -7.08 6.88 8.35
C ALA A 140 -5.97 5.89 7.96
N LEU A 141 -5.61 5.82 6.68
CA LEU A 141 -4.52 4.98 6.19
C LEU A 141 -3.16 5.43 6.78
N ALA A 142 -2.85 6.74 6.73
CA ALA A 142 -1.61 7.28 7.27
C ALA A 142 -1.50 7.09 8.80
N PHE A 143 -2.58 7.28 9.54
CA PHE A 143 -2.63 6.97 10.98
C PHE A 143 -2.41 5.48 11.27
N THR A 144 -2.94 4.60 10.42
CA THR A 144 -2.70 3.15 10.54
C THR A 144 -1.22 2.82 10.37
N GLU A 145 -0.58 3.41 9.36
CA GLU A 145 0.84 3.23 9.04
C GLU A 145 1.77 3.75 10.14
N THR A 146 1.37 4.81 10.86
CA THR A 146 2.07 5.33 12.04
C THR A 146 1.67 4.61 13.34
N LYS A 147 0.86 3.56 13.25
CA LYS A 147 0.33 2.77 14.39
C LYS A 147 -0.56 3.57 15.35
N ASN A 148 -1.04 4.74 14.93
CA ASN A 148 -2.02 5.52 15.69
C ASN A 148 -3.45 5.04 15.36
N TYR A 149 -3.76 3.82 15.80
CA TYR A 149 -5.02 3.15 15.48
C TYR A 149 -6.27 3.87 16.00
N ASN A 150 -6.15 4.59 17.11
CA ASN A 150 -7.28 5.37 17.64
C ASN A 150 -7.61 6.55 16.74
N ALA A 151 -6.61 7.26 16.22
CA ALA A 151 -6.82 8.34 15.26
C ALA A 151 -7.36 7.79 13.93
N ALA A 152 -6.89 6.64 13.48
CA ALA A 152 -7.40 5.96 12.29
C ALA A 152 -8.90 5.60 12.43
N LYS A 153 -9.29 4.99 13.55
CA LYS A 153 -10.70 4.67 13.85
C LYS A 153 -11.58 5.93 13.88
N ASN A 154 -11.08 7.01 14.50
CA ASN A 154 -11.80 8.28 14.53
C ASN A 154 -12.00 8.86 13.13
N ALA A 155 -10.95 8.87 12.30
CA ALA A 155 -11.06 9.36 10.92
C ALA A 155 -12.09 8.57 10.10
N LEU A 156 -12.09 7.23 10.22
CA LEU A 156 -13.09 6.36 9.59
C LEU A 156 -14.50 6.60 10.13
N SER A 157 -14.66 6.83 11.43
CA SER A 157 -15.95 7.16 12.04
C SER A 157 -16.52 8.46 11.48
N VAL A 158 -15.68 9.50 11.33
CA VAL A 158 -16.08 10.77 10.73
C VAL A 158 -16.45 10.55 9.25
N TYR A 159 -15.65 9.81 8.50
CA TYR A 159 -15.96 9.49 7.10
C TYR A 159 -17.32 8.82 6.97
N LYS A 160 -17.53 7.72 7.71
CA LYS A 160 -18.79 6.97 7.70
C LYS A 160 -20.01 7.86 7.99
N LYS A 161 -19.90 8.74 8.99
CA LYS A 161 -20.98 9.64 9.38
C LYS A 161 -21.31 10.69 8.30
N ARG A 162 -20.30 11.19 7.58
CA ARG A 162 -20.45 12.26 6.59
C ARG A 162 -20.76 11.74 5.18
N PHE A 163 -20.11 10.65 4.77
CA PHE A 163 -20.09 10.18 3.39
C PHE A 163 -20.69 8.78 3.20
N GLY A 164 -20.97 8.05 4.30
CA GLY A 164 -21.53 6.71 4.26
C GLY A 164 -20.48 5.59 4.28
N GLN A 165 -20.94 4.37 4.01
CA GLN A 165 -20.13 3.17 3.93
C GLN A 165 -20.03 2.71 2.47
N ASP A 166 -19.20 3.36 1.70
CA ASP A 166 -18.87 2.94 0.33
C ASP A 166 -17.70 1.96 0.30
N ASN A 167 -17.31 1.52 -0.91
CA ASN A 167 -16.21 0.59 -1.07
C ASN A 167 -14.88 1.18 -0.58
N ALA A 168 -14.66 2.48 -0.74
CA ALA A 168 -13.43 3.13 -0.27
C ALA A 168 -13.33 3.12 1.27
N TYR A 169 -14.45 3.32 1.97
CA TYR A 169 -14.52 3.15 3.42
C TYR A 169 -14.21 1.71 3.82
N LEU A 170 -14.84 0.72 3.17
CA LEU A 170 -14.64 -0.70 3.48
C LEU A 170 -13.20 -1.13 3.27
N ASP A 171 -12.54 -0.66 2.21
CA ASP A 171 -11.13 -0.93 1.94
C ASP A 171 -10.23 -0.33 3.03
N ALA A 172 -10.47 0.92 3.43
CA ALA A 172 -9.70 1.57 4.48
C ALA A 172 -9.93 0.94 5.87
N GLU A 173 -11.17 0.56 6.19
CA GLU A 173 -11.50 -0.19 7.41
C GLU A 173 -10.81 -1.55 7.42
N SER A 174 -10.86 -2.29 6.31
CA SER A 174 -10.17 -3.57 6.15
C SER A 174 -8.66 -3.43 6.37
N TYR A 175 -8.05 -2.39 5.81
CA TYR A 175 -6.63 -2.11 6.00
C TYR A 175 -6.28 -1.88 7.48
N LEU A 176 -7.09 -1.09 8.21
CA LEU A 176 -6.91 -0.90 9.65
C LEU A 176 -7.06 -2.22 10.43
N LEU A 177 -8.06 -3.04 10.06
CA LEU A 177 -8.31 -4.33 10.69
C LEU A 177 -7.16 -5.32 10.49
N ASP A 178 -6.43 -5.25 9.38
CA ASP A 178 -5.23 -6.07 9.13
C ASP A 178 -4.15 -5.89 10.21
N PHE A 179 -4.11 -4.73 10.84
CA PHE A 179 -3.17 -4.41 11.93
C PHE A 179 -3.75 -4.58 13.33
N THR A 180 -5.06 -4.59 13.49
CA THR A 180 -5.72 -4.54 14.81
C THR A 180 -6.51 -5.80 15.17
N GLU A 181 -6.89 -6.62 14.19
CA GLU A 181 -7.60 -7.88 14.43
C GLU A 181 -6.67 -9.01 14.87
N PRO A 182 -7.14 -9.93 15.73
CA PRO A 182 -6.49 -11.20 15.93
C PRO A 182 -6.42 -12.03 14.64
N ASP A 183 -5.38 -12.84 14.50
CA ASP A 183 -5.13 -13.65 13.29
C ASP A 183 -6.34 -14.52 12.90
N MET A 184 -7.06 -15.10 13.86
CA MET A 184 -8.22 -15.96 13.56
C MET A 184 -9.42 -15.18 12.98
N ALA A 185 -9.66 -13.95 13.47
CA ALA A 185 -10.69 -13.08 12.90
C ALA A 185 -10.30 -12.61 11.49
N LYS A 186 -9.04 -12.30 11.30
CA LYS A 186 -8.42 -11.94 10.02
C LYS A 186 -8.59 -13.05 8.97
N LEU A 187 -8.34 -14.30 9.33
CA LEU A 187 -8.57 -15.47 8.46
C LEU A 187 -9.99 -15.50 7.91
N GLY A 188 -11.00 -15.36 8.77
CA GLY A 188 -12.40 -15.38 8.35
C GLY A 188 -12.76 -14.22 7.43
N ARG A 189 -12.23 -13.03 7.70
CA ARG A 189 -12.45 -11.83 6.87
C ARG A 189 -11.77 -11.98 5.50
N TRP A 190 -10.52 -12.40 5.47
CA TRP A 190 -9.76 -12.60 4.23
C TRP A 190 -10.35 -13.69 3.33
N GLN A 191 -10.89 -14.78 3.91
CA GLN A 191 -11.60 -15.80 3.13
C GLN A 191 -12.79 -15.21 2.39
N ARG A 192 -13.65 -14.44 3.09
CA ARG A 192 -14.79 -13.77 2.45
C ARG A 192 -14.38 -12.78 1.37
N GLN A 193 -13.32 -12.01 1.60
CA GLN A 193 -12.79 -11.06 0.61
C GLN A 193 -12.24 -11.77 -0.63
N LEU A 194 -11.56 -12.90 -0.45
CA LEU A 194 -11.05 -13.70 -1.56
C LEU A 194 -12.18 -14.35 -2.37
N GLU A 195 -13.27 -14.78 -1.71
CA GLU A 195 -14.48 -15.29 -2.39
C GLU A 195 -15.15 -14.20 -3.23
N GLN A 196 -15.15 -12.95 -2.79
CA GLN A 196 -15.66 -11.81 -3.55
C GLN A 196 -14.74 -11.38 -4.70
N ASN A 197 -13.44 -11.52 -4.52
CA ASN A 197 -12.44 -11.19 -5.54
C ASN A 197 -11.39 -12.32 -5.69
N PRO A 198 -11.72 -13.42 -6.39
CA PRO A 198 -10.84 -14.58 -6.54
C PRO A 198 -9.53 -14.28 -7.30
N LYS A 199 -9.44 -13.16 -8.00
CA LYS A 199 -8.23 -12.73 -8.72
C LYS A 199 -7.20 -12.01 -7.85
N ASN A 200 -7.50 -11.77 -6.59
CA ASN A 200 -6.56 -11.14 -5.66
C ASN A 200 -5.52 -12.15 -5.15
N ILE A 201 -4.50 -12.38 -5.98
CA ILE A 201 -3.43 -13.36 -5.69
C ILE A 201 -2.60 -12.95 -4.46
N THR A 202 -2.41 -11.65 -4.23
CA THR A 202 -1.71 -11.16 -3.04
C THR A 202 -2.44 -11.57 -1.76
N LEU A 203 -3.75 -11.36 -1.71
CA LEU A 203 -4.59 -11.77 -0.57
C LEU A 203 -4.59 -13.29 -0.40
N MET A 204 -4.67 -14.05 -1.50
CA MET A 204 -4.59 -15.52 -1.46
C MET A 204 -3.28 -15.99 -0.81
N ARG A 205 -2.14 -15.41 -1.20
CA ARG A 205 -0.82 -15.76 -0.62
C ARG A 205 -0.72 -15.42 0.86
N GLU A 206 -1.23 -14.26 1.27
CA GLU A 206 -1.25 -13.87 2.69
C GLU A 206 -2.16 -14.81 3.51
N LEU A 207 -3.32 -15.17 2.96
CA LEU A 207 -4.24 -16.13 3.58
C LEU A 207 -3.59 -17.51 3.71
N TYR A 208 -2.89 -17.98 2.67
CA TYR A 208 -2.17 -19.25 2.71
C TYR A 208 -1.03 -19.22 3.75
N ARG A 209 -0.25 -18.14 3.81
CA ARG A 209 0.81 -17.94 4.79
C ARG A 209 0.28 -18.00 6.23
N LEU A 210 -0.84 -17.33 6.48
CA LEU A 210 -1.47 -17.33 7.79
C LEU A 210 -2.07 -18.70 8.14
N ALA A 211 -2.67 -19.39 7.16
CA ALA A 211 -3.15 -20.77 7.32
C ALA A 211 -1.99 -21.73 7.63
N SER A 212 -0.84 -21.55 7.01
CA SER A 212 0.36 -22.34 7.28
C SER A 212 0.90 -22.10 8.70
N LYS A 213 0.92 -20.85 9.17
CA LYS A 213 1.34 -20.48 10.52
C LYS A 213 0.54 -21.25 11.60
N TYR A 214 -0.74 -21.46 11.36
CA TYR A 214 -1.63 -22.16 12.30
C TYR A 214 -1.91 -23.62 11.90
N ASN A 215 -1.20 -24.13 10.92
CA ASN A 215 -1.33 -25.51 10.42
C ASN A 215 -2.78 -25.88 10.04
N LEU A 216 -3.49 -24.95 9.41
CA LEU A 216 -4.87 -25.14 8.95
C LEU A 216 -4.90 -25.89 7.60
N LEU A 217 -4.58 -27.18 7.65
CA LEU A 217 -4.41 -28.03 6.47
C LEU A 217 -5.61 -28.00 5.48
N PRO A 218 -6.88 -28.08 5.95
CA PRO A 218 -8.02 -28.03 5.04
C PRO A 218 -8.09 -26.72 4.23
N LEU A 219 -7.74 -25.60 4.84
CA LEU A 219 -7.71 -24.31 4.15
C LEU A 219 -6.53 -24.21 3.17
N GLN A 220 -5.34 -24.69 3.58
CA GLN A 220 -4.18 -24.76 2.68
C GLN A 220 -4.49 -25.62 1.44
N GLU A 221 -5.09 -26.80 1.64
CA GLU A 221 -5.47 -27.71 0.55
C GLU A 221 -6.53 -27.06 -0.37
N LYS A 222 -7.54 -26.39 0.20
CA LYS A 222 -8.56 -25.65 -0.56
C LYS A 222 -7.91 -24.60 -1.47
N LEU A 223 -6.96 -23.82 -0.94
CA LEU A 223 -6.27 -22.78 -1.70
C LEU A 223 -5.37 -23.36 -2.79
N GLN A 224 -4.63 -24.44 -2.51
CA GLN A 224 -3.80 -25.12 -3.51
C GLN A 224 -4.63 -25.67 -4.68
N LYS A 225 -5.80 -26.25 -4.40
CA LYS A 225 -6.72 -26.74 -5.44
C LYS A 225 -7.33 -25.61 -6.26
N ALA A 226 -7.64 -24.47 -5.63
CA ALA A 226 -8.23 -23.33 -6.30
C ALA A 226 -7.23 -22.51 -7.14
N TYR A 227 -5.95 -22.54 -6.77
CA TYR A 227 -4.89 -21.73 -7.38
C TYR A 227 -3.62 -22.57 -7.71
N PRO A 228 -3.73 -23.67 -8.48
CA PRO A 228 -2.62 -24.62 -8.66
C PRO A 228 -1.36 -23.97 -9.23
N ASP A 229 -1.49 -22.97 -10.12
CA ASP A 229 -0.37 -22.30 -10.77
C ASP A 229 0.39 -21.32 -9.81
N GLN A 230 -0.11 -21.12 -8.60
CA GLN A 230 0.49 -20.20 -7.63
C GLN A 230 1.40 -20.89 -6.61
N PHE A 231 1.45 -22.23 -6.63
CA PHE A 231 2.22 -23.03 -5.68
C PHE A 231 3.37 -23.77 -6.40
N ASN A 232 4.57 -23.55 -5.94
CA ASN A 232 5.74 -24.25 -6.46
C ASN A 232 6.05 -25.50 -5.62
N GLN A 233 7.03 -26.30 -6.05
CA GLN A 233 7.46 -27.52 -5.36
C GLN A 233 7.88 -27.23 -3.89
N LYS A 234 8.51 -26.09 -3.61
CA LYS A 234 8.91 -25.70 -2.26
C LYS A 234 7.72 -25.50 -1.34
N ASP A 235 6.66 -24.81 -1.82
CA ASP A 235 5.43 -24.60 -1.04
C ASP A 235 4.75 -25.94 -0.74
N MET A 236 4.75 -26.85 -1.70
CA MET A 236 4.18 -28.20 -1.53
C MET A 236 4.96 -29.04 -0.51
N MET A 237 6.28 -28.93 -0.46
CA MET A 237 7.09 -29.64 0.56
C MET A 237 6.75 -29.18 1.97
N TRP A 238 6.58 -27.88 2.22
CA TRP A 238 6.17 -27.38 3.51
C TRP A 238 4.75 -27.87 3.90
N PHE A 239 3.84 -27.90 2.94
CA PHE A 239 2.49 -28.43 3.17
C PHE A 239 2.52 -29.92 3.52
N GLU A 240 3.22 -30.76 2.76
CA GLU A 240 3.32 -32.20 3.01
C GLU A 240 3.98 -32.49 4.38
N HIS A 241 5.01 -31.74 4.74
CA HIS A 241 5.61 -31.83 6.07
C HIS A 241 4.60 -31.51 7.18
N GLY A 242 3.91 -30.39 7.10
CA GLY A 242 2.87 -30.00 8.08
C GLY A 242 1.77 -31.05 8.20
N LYS A 243 1.33 -31.64 7.09
CA LYS A 243 0.35 -32.73 7.05
C LYS A 243 0.86 -33.98 7.79
N THR A 244 2.09 -34.41 7.54
CA THR A 244 2.71 -35.56 8.19
C THR A 244 2.87 -35.34 9.69
N ILE A 245 3.33 -34.14 10.12
CA ILE A 245 3.47 -33.81 11.54
C ILE A 245 2.11 -33.80 12.25
N THR A 246 1.07 -33.25 11.62
CA THR A 246 -0.28 -33.26 12.19
C THR A 246 -0.84 -34.68 12.28
N SER A 247 -0.63 -35.51 11.27
CA SER A 247 -1.01 -36.92 11.27
C SER A 247 -0.32 -37.66 12.41
N SER A 248 0.98 -37.45 12.60
CA SER A 248 1.75 -38.04 13.70
C SER A 248 1.24 -37.62 15.08
N LYS A 249 0.90 -36.37 15.29
CA LYS A 249 0.33 -35.88 16.56
C LYS A 249 -1.02 -36.50 16.88
N ASN A 250 -1.81 -36.82 15.88
CA ASN A 250 -3.14 -37.41 15.99
C ASN A 250 -3.11 -38.95 15.97
N ALA A 251 -1.95 -39.55 15.73
CA ALA A 251 -1.78 -41.01 15.69
C ALA A 251 -1.93 -41.60 17.07
N THR A 252 -2.94 -42.45 17.27
CA THR A 252 -3.27 -43.11 18.52
C THR A 252 -2.84 -44.59 18.56
N THR A 253 -2.53 -45.16 17.37
CA THR A 253 -2.09 -46.54 17.24
C THR A 253 -0.63 -46.62 16.78
N PRO A 254 0.12 -47.68 17.15
CA PRO A 254 1.48 -47.90 16.66
C PRO A 254 1.58 -47.89 15.12
N THR A 255 0.62 -48.50 14.43
CA THR A 255 0.59 -48.52 12.97
C THR A 255 0.44 -47.13 12.35
N GLN A 256 -0.37 -46.26 12.94
CA GLN A 256 -0.51 -44.89 12.49
C GLN A 256 0.78 -44.07 12.74
N GLN A 257 1.43 -44.27 13.85
CA GLN A 257 2.69 -43.63 14.19
C GLN A 257 3.82 -44.08 13.21
N GLU A 258 3.87 -45.40 12.95
CA GLU A 258 4.85 -45.95 12.00
C GLU A 258 4.61 -45.38 10.56
N LYS A 259 3.36 -45.33 10.12
CA LYS A 259 3.01 -44.71 8.83
C LYS A 259 3.50 -43.25 8.74
N SER A 260 3.30 -42.45 9.79
CA SER A 260 3.79 -41.06 9.82
C SER A 260 5.32 -40.97 9.73
N PHE A 261 6.04 -41.89 10.34
CA PHE A 261 7.50 -41.98 10.25
C PHE A 261 7.95 -42.33 8.81
N GLU A 262 7.28 -43.29 8.16
CA GLU A 262 7.55 -43.65 6.77
C GLU A 262 7.26 -42.49 5.80
N GLU A 263 6.12 -41.79 5.98
CA GLU A 263 5.77 -40.61 5.18
C GLU A 263 6.80 -39.49 5.33
N LEU A 264 7.29 -39.22 6.54
CA LEU A 264 8.33 -38.22 6.78
C LEU A 264 9.67 -38.65 6.19
N THR A 265 9.99 -39.94 6.26
CA THR A 265 11.20 -40.50 5.65
C THR A 265 11.16 -40.33 4.12
N ALA A 266 10.02 -40.64 3.49
CA ALA A 266 9.82 -40.48 2.06
C ALA A 266 9.86 -39.00 1.62
N LEU A 267 9.34 -38.11 2.43
CA LEU A 267 9.40 -36.67 2.20
C LEU A 267 10.85 -36.16 2.30
N LEU A 268 11.58 -36.53 3.34
CA LEU A 268 12.96 -36.12 3.56
C LEU A 268 13.87 -36.54 2.40
N ALA A 269 13.64 -37.71 1.81
CA ALA A 269 14.38 -38.17 0.64
C ALA A 269 14.18 -37.30 -0.62
N LYS A 270 13.11 -36.48 -0.67
CA LYS A 270 12.79 -35.58 -1.77
C LYS A 270 13.26 -34.15 -1.54
N ILE A 271 13.64 -33.82 -0.29
CA ILE A 271 14.05 -32.47 0.07
C ILE A 271 15.55 -32.32 -0.19
N ASN A 272 15.91 -31.26 -0.95
CA ASN A 272 17.32 -30.90 -1.10
C ASN A 272 17.91 -30.50 0.28
N PRO A 273 19.09 -31.00 0.68
CA PRO A 273 19.75 -30.65 1.93
C PRO A 273 19.91 -29.13 2.19
N GLU A 274 20.01 -28.32 1.13
CA GLU A 274 20.05 -26.85 1.22
C GLU A 274 18.69 -26.19 1.45
N HIS A 275 17.60 -26.96 1.37
CA HIS A 275 16.25 -26.43 1.56
C HIS A 275 16.02 -26.10 3.05
N PRO A 276 15.42 -24.94 3.41
CA PRO A 276 15.21 -24.54 4.80
C PRO A 276 14.43 -25.56 5.65
N LEU A 277 13.56 -26.36 5.00
CA LEU A 277 12.80 -27.41 5.68
C LEU A 277 13.62 -28.64 6.03
N TYR A 278 14.77 -28.88 5.38
CA TYR A 278 15.51 -30.13 5.52
C TYR A 278 15.90 -30.42 6.98
N GLN A 279 16.46 -29.44 7.66
CA GLN A 279 16.87 -29.55 9.06
C GLN A 279 15.70 -29.88 9.99
N GLN A 280 14.59 -29.19 9.80
CA GLN A 280 13.39 -29.41 10.61
C GLN A 280 12.82 -30.82 10.37
N ALA A 281 12.73 -31.25 9.13
CA ALA A 281 12.24 -32.58 8.77
C ALA A 281 13.16 -33.69 9.30
N LEU A 282 14.49 -33.46 9.31
CA LEU A 282 15.47 -34.37 9.87
C LEU A 282 15.29 -34.52 11.39
N GLN A 283 15.13 -33.41 12.10
CA GLN A 283 14.88 -33.40 13.53
C GLN A 283 13.57 -34.12 13.89
N ASP A 284 12.50 -33.82 13.17
CA ASP A 284 11.17 -34.42 13.40
C ASP A 284 11.21 -35.94 13.14
N ARG A 285 11.90 -36.39 12.10
CA ARG A 285 12.13 -37.82 11.84
C ARG A 285 12.92 -38.49 12.95
N PHE A 286 13.98 -37.86 13.43
CA PHE A 286 14.76 -38.36 14.56
C PHE A 286 13.89 -38.55 15.80
N VAL A 287 13.11 -37.55 16.19
CA VAL A 287 12.21 -37.61 17.36
C VAL A 287 11.18 -38.73 17.20
N MET A 288 10.58 -38.88 16.03
CA MET A 288 9.63 -39.98 15.75
C MET A 288 10.31 -41.34 15.84
N GLY A 289 11.50 -41.48 15.25
CA GLY A 289 12.26 -42.73 15.27
C GLY A 289 12.63 -43.17 16.68
N VAL A 290 13.06 -42.25 17.55
CA VAL A 290 13.32 -42.51 18.97
C VAL A 290 12.06 -43.02 19.68
N ARG A 291 10.89 -42.38 19.47
CA ARG A 291 9.61 -42.80 20.06
C ARG A 291 9.15 -44.20 19.61
N LEU A 292 9.51 -44.58 18.39
CA LEU A 292 9.16 -45.87 17.79
C LEU A 292 10.24 -46.95 18.00
N ASN A 293 11.34 -46.63 18.72
CA ASN A 293 12.50 -47.50 18.93
C ASN A 293 13.20 -47.94 17.63
N LYS A 294 13.13 -47.07 16.57
CA LYS A 294 13.76 -47.33 15.24
C LYS A 294 15.19 -46.80 15.22
N PHE A 295 16.01 -47.20 16.17
CA PHE A 295 17.35 -46.64 16.39
C PHE A 295 18.28 -46.88 15.19
N ASP A 296 18.23 -48.05 14.55
CA ASP A 296 19.06 -48.39 13.40
C ASP A 296 18.70 -47.53 12.18
N GLU A 297 17.42 -47.14 12.03
CA GLU A 297 16.94 -46.35 10.92
C GLU A 297 17.27 -44.84 11.01
N ILE A 298 17.58 -44.37 12.24
CA ILE A 298 17.86 -42.94 12.53
C ILE A 298 19.34 -42.68 12.85
N GLU A 299 20.20 -43.68 12.82
CA GLU A 299 21.64 -43.53 13.13
C GLU A 299 22.32 -42.51 12.20
N ASP A 300 22.04 -42.57 10.90
CA ASP A 300 22.56 -41.60 9.92
C ASP A 300 22.11 -40.16 10.21
N ASN A 301 20.87 -39.98 10.72
CA ASN A 301 20.34 -38.68 11.10
C ASN A 301 21.10 -38.07 12.29
N PHE A 302 21.44 -38.88 13.27
CA PHE A 302 22.19 -38.44 14.45
C PHE A 302 23.58 -37.91 14.05
N SER A 303 24.28 -38.62 13.18
CA SER A 303 25.58 -38.17 12.64
C SER A 303 25.50 -36.86 11.92
N THR A 304 24.44 -36.66 11.10
CA THR A 304 24.21 -35.42 10.33
C THR A 304 23.88 -34.25 11.26
N LEU A 305 23.03 -34.44 12.26
CA LEU A 305 22.64 -33.40 13.23
C LEU A 305 23.82 -33.01 14.13
N GLN A 306 24.67 -33.96 14.51
CA GLN A 306 25.86 -33.71 15.34
C GLN A 306 26.94 -32.93 14.57
N ALA A 307 27.09 -33.16 13.28
CA ALA A 307 28.08 -32.46 12.45
C ALA A 307 27.77 -30.98 12.24
N GLN A 308 26.56 -30.53 12.57
CA GLN A 308 26.04 -29.18 12.35
C GLN A 308 25.81 -28.37 13.65
N SER A 309 26.01 -28.99 14.83
CA SER A 309 25.97 -28.36 16.13
C SER A 309 27.35 -27.84 16.54
#